data_be12d6047fd9b0751fcdd2ffd33231ed
#
_entry.id   be12d6047fd9b0751fcdd2ffd33231ed
#
_cell.length_a   1.000
_cell.length_b   1.000
_cell.length_c   1.000
_cell.angle_alpha   90.00
_cell.angle_beta   90.00
_cell.angle_gamma   90.00
#
_symmetry.space_group_name_H-M   'P 1'
#
loop_
_entity.id
_entity.type
_entity.pdbx_description
1 polymer ?
#
loop_
_entity_poly.entity_id
_entity_poly.type
_entity_poly.pdbx_seq_one_letter_code
_entity_poly.pdbx_strand_id
1 'polypeptide(L)'
;KIKKHLIGQDEAINTITDAIQRASVGLKDPVKPIGSFLFAGQTGVGKSLSAKILANELTKSSDSLVSIDCSEYSAEHEYAKLIGAPSGYVGFEQGGMLTNAISKNPFSIIVFDEIEKASHKVHELLLQILEEGRLTDGKGNTVSFNEAIVIMTSNVGVNEIDAITKSIGFG
;
A
#
# COMPACT_ATOMS: atom_id res chain seq x y z
N LYS A 1 -9.46 -8.45 -7.52
CA LYS A 1 -10.53 -7.42 -7.54
C LYS A 1 -10.27 -6.48 -6.38
N ILE A 2 -9.82 -5.28 -6.67
CA ILE A 2 -9.80 -4.19 -5.69
C ILE A 2 -11.27 -3.97 -5.30
N LYS A 3 -11.63 -4.29 -4.06
CA LYS A 3 -12.96 -3.92 -3.57
C LYS A 3 -12.97 -2.42 -3.38
N LYS A 4 -13.56 -1.71 -4.33
CA LYS A 4 -13.86 -0.29 -4.20
C LYS A 4 -14.96 -0.15 -3.16
N HIS A 5 -14.60 0.28 -1.96
CA HIS A 5 -15.58 0.65 -0.95
C HIS A 5 -15.39 2.12 -0.61
N LEU A 6 -16.38 2.92 -1.00
CA LEU A 6 -16.61 4.22 -0.41
C LEU A 6 -17.27 3.95 0.95
N ILE A 7 -16.52 4.03 2.05
CA ILE A 7 -16.94 3.44 3.32
C ILE A 7 -16.88 4.50 4.42
N GLY A 8 -17.94 4.57 5.23
CA GLY A 8 -17.86 5.19 6.55
C GLY A 8 -16.91 4.40 7.46
N GLN A 9 -16.41 5.02 8.56
CA GLN A 9 -15.39 4.41 9.42
C GLN A 9 -15.77 3.02 9.94
N ASP A 10 -17.00 2.81 10.40
CA ASP A 10 -17.46 1.52 10.96
C ASP A 10 -17.50 0.41 9.91
N GLU A 11 -17.92 0.73 8.69
CA GLU A 11 -17.96 -0.20 7.58
C GLU A 11 -16.55 -0.57 7.10
N ALA A 12 -15.62 0.39 7.12
CA ALA A 12 -14.20 0.14 6.83
C ALA A 12 -13.58 -0.82 7.84
N ILE A 13 -13.81 -0.60 9.13
CA ILE A 13 -13.32 -1.46 10.21
C ILE A 13 -13.84 -2.89 10.03
N ASN A 14 -15.14 -3.05 9.79
CA ASN A 14 -15.75 -4.36 9.59
C ASN A 14 -15.16 -5.08 8.37
N THR A 15 -15.02 -4.38 7.24
CA THR A 15 -14.49 -4.96 6.01
C THR A 15 -13.05 -5.43 6.16
N ILE A 16 -12.20 -4.66 6.85
CA ILE A 16 -10.80 -5.03 7.10
C ILE A 16 -10.74 -6.17 8.12
N THR A 17 -11.55 -6.13 9.16
CA THR A 17 -11.63 -7.21 10.16
C THR A 17 -12.04 -8.52 9.51
N ASP A 18 -13.04 -8.52 8.64
CA ASP A 18 -13.47 -9.69 7.87
C ASP A 18 -12.35 -10.25 6.98
N ALA A 19 -11.54 -9.38 6.37
CA ALA A 19 -10.40 -9.81 5.56
C ALA A 19 -9.34 -10.50 6.43
N ILE A 20 -9.04 -9.96 7.61
CA ILE A 20 -8.10 -10.56 8.57
C ILE A 20 -8.62 -11.90 9.05
N GLN A 21 -9.91 -12.01 9.40
CA GLN A 21 -10.52 -13.26 9.85
C GLN A 21 -10.46 -14.33 8.76
N ARG A 22 -10.78 -14.00 7.51
CA ARG A 22 -10.64 -14.93 6.38
C ARG A 22 -9.21 -15.40 6.18
N ALA A 23 -8.24 -14.49 6.32
CA ALA A 23 -6.83 -14.85 6.23
C ALA A 23 -6.40 -15.81 7.34
N SER A 24 -6.88 -15.60 8.58
CA SER A 24 -6.54 -16.43 9.74
C SER A 24 -7.03 -17.87 9.63
N VAL A 25 -8.08 -18.13 8.86
CA VAL A 25 -8.60 -19.47 8.59
C VAL A 25 -8.17 -20.04 7.23
N GLY A 26 -7.18 -19.42 6.58
CA GLY A 26 -6.61 -19.89 5.32
C GLY A 26 -7.47 -19.60 4.07
N LEU A 27 -8.50 -18.79 4.17
CA LEU A 27 -9.40 -18.42 3.08
C LEU A 27 -8.94 -17.15 2.33
N LYS A 28 -7.64 -17.01 2.09
CA LYS A 28 -7.07 -15.93 1.31
C LYS A 28 -6.26 -16.46 0.14
N ASP A 29 -6.00 -15.60 -0.85
CA ASP A 29 -5.00 -15.87 -1.86
C ASP A 29 -3.62 -15.99 -1.18
N PRO A 30 -2.88 -17.08 -1.39
CA PRO A 30 -1.61 -17.31 -0.71
C PRO A 30 -0.50 -16.35 -1.15
N VAL A 31 -0.65 -15.71 -2.29
CA VAL A 31 0.34 -14.83 -2.91
C VAL A 31 0.06 -13.37 -2.59
N LYS A 32 -1.19 -12.93 -2.78
CA LYS A 32 -1.60 -11.53 -2.65
C LYS A 32 -1.66 -11.06 -1.19
N PRO A 33 -1.61 -9.74 -0.94
CA PRO A 33 -1.86 -9.18 0.39
C PRO A 33 -3.16 -9.70 1.01
N ILE A 34 -3.26 -9.68 2.33
CA ILE A 34 -4.48 -10.07 3.08
C ILE A 34 -5.69 -9.30 2.59
N GLY A 35 -5.51 -8.01 2.31
CA GLY A 35 -6.54 -7.16 1.75
C GLY A 35 -5.93 -5.88 1.19
N SER A 36 -6.65 -5.28 0.25
CA SER A 36 -6.34 -3.96 -0.30
C SER A 36 -7.62 -3.12 -0.34
N PHE A 37 -7.53 -1.90 0.18
CA PHE A 37 -8.68 -1.03 0.40
C PHE A 37 -8.37 0.37 -0.14
N LEU A 38 -9.35 0.96 -0.84
CA LEU A 38 -9.25 2.30 -1.38
C LEU A 38 -10.29 3.22 -0.75
N PHE A 39 -9.82 4.26 -0.07
CA PHE A 39 -10.65 5.36 0.42
C PHE A 39 -10.58 6.52 -0.58
N ALA A 40 -11.61 6.64 -1.40
CA ALA A 40 -11.73 7.69 -2.41
C ALA A 40 -12.82 8.71 -2.03
N GLY A 41 -12.62 9.96 -2.42
CA GLY A 41 -13.59 11.03 -2.18
C GLY A 41 -12.94 12.42 -2.18
N GLN A 42 -13.74 13.45 -2.02
CA GLN A 42 -13.25 14.83 -2.05
C GLN A 42 -12.28 15.15 -0.90
N THR A 43 -11.39 16.12 -1.14
CA THR A 43 -10.48 16.67 -0.13
C THR A 43 -11.24 17.18 1.08
N GLY A 44 -10.69 16.99 2.29
CA GLY A 44 -11.26 17.56 3.54
C GLY A 44 -12.23 16.65 4.28
N VAL A 45 -12.54 15.43 3.81
CA VAL A 45 -13.39 14.46 4.54
C VAL A 45 -12.62 13.59 5.52
N GLY A 46 -11.35 13.90 5.80
CA GLY A 46 -10.54 13.20 6.81
C GLY A 46 -10.08 11.79 6.43
N LYS A 47 -10.05 11.43 5.13
CA LYS A 47 -9.67 10.09 4.65
C LYS A 47 -8.31 9.61 5.16
N SER A 48 -7.28 10.46 5.00
CA SER A 48 -5.92 10.14 5.43
C SER A 48 -5.83 9.94 6.94
N LEU A 49 -6.51 10.79 7.72
CA LEU A 49 -6.58 10.65 9.16
C LEU A 49 -7.34 9.38 9.55
N SER A 50 -8.48 9.12 8.92
CA SER A 50 -9.27 7.90 9.17
C SER A 50 -8.49 6.64 8.83
N ALA A 51 -7.77 6.61 7.71
CA ALA A 51 -6.93 5.48 7.32
C ALA A 51 -5.81 5.23 8.34
N LYS A 52 -5.14 6.30 8.81
CA LYS A 52 -4.08 6.20 9.82
C LYS A 52 -4.61 5.78 11.20
N ILE A 53 -5.74 6.33 11.64
CA ILE A 53 -6.38 5.92 12.91
C ILE A 53 -6.76 4.45 12.84
N LEU A 54 -7.41 4.02 11.77
CA LEU A 54 -7.80 2.64 11.57
C LEU A 54 -6.60 1.69 11.57
N ALA A 55 -5.53 2.08 10.89
CA ALA A 55 -4.30 1.31 10.86
C ALA A 55 -3.67 1.20 12.27
N ASN A 56 -3.64 2.28 13.04
CA ASN A 56 -3.14 2.27 14.42
C ASN A 56 -3.98 1.37 15.34
N GLU A 57 -5.30 1.40 15.22
CA GLU A 57 -6.21 0.55 16.02
C GLU A 57 -5.99 -0.94 15.73
N LEU A 58 -5.70 -1.28 14.48
CA LEU A 58 -5.52 -2.68 14.06
C LEU A 58 -4.13 -3.25 14.38
N THR A 59 -3.09 -2.41 14.40
CA THR A 59 -1.71 -2.91 14.54
C THR A 59 -1.26 -3.10 15.98
N LYS A 60 -1.87 -2.46 16.97
CA LYS A 60 -1.43 -2.47 18.38
C LYS A 60 0.05 -2.09 18.61
N SER A 61 0.80 -1.82 17.53
CA SER A 61 2.22 -1.49 17.53
C SER A 61 2.52 -0.48 16.43
N SER A 62 3.20 0.59 16.78
CA SER A 62 3.66 1.60 15.81
C SER A 62 4.61 1.02 14.75
N ASP A 63 5.32 -0.04 15.08
CA ASP A 63 6.31 -0.67 14.18
C ASP A 63 5.67 -1.47 13.05
N SER A 64 4.36 -1.74 13.13
CA SER A 64 3.60 -2.46 12.12
C SER A 64 2.79 -1.53 11.20
N LEU A 65 2.95 -0.22 11.32
CA LEU A 65 2.35 0.77 10.44
C LEU A 65 3.43 1.42 9.55
N VAL A 66 3.25 1.28 8.23
CA VAL A 66 4.08 1.94 7.22
C VAL A 66 3.22 3.00 6.53
N SER A 67 3.52 4.27 6.73
CA SER A 67 2.79 5.38 6.10
C SER A 67 3.65 6.03 5.02
N ILE A 68 3.12 6.07 3.81
CA ILE A 68 3.76 6.62 2.61
C ILE A 68 2.90 7.77 2.10
N ASP A 69 3.41 8.99 2.20
CA ASP A 69 2.81 10.16 1.57
C ASP A 69 3.25 10.21 0.11
N CYS A 70 2.34 9.88 -0.82
CA CYS A 70 2.66 9.80 -2.24
C CYS A 70 3.06 11.14 -2.87
N SER A 71 2.77 12.26 -2.23
CA SER A 71 3.22 13.58 -2.70
C SER A 71 4.75 13.73 -2.64
N GLU A 72 5.41 13.01 -1.72
CA GLU A 72 6.88 12.97 -1.60
C GLU A 72 7.54 12.08 -2.68
N TYR A 73 6.74 11.33 -3.43
CA TYR A 73 7.18 10.37 -4.46
C TYR A 73 6.63 10.73 -5.85
N SER A 74 6.44 12.01 -6.10
CA SER A 74 5.95 12.51 -7.38
C SER A 74 6.98 12.45 -8.52
N ALA A 75 8.28 12.52 -8.19
CA ALA A 75 9.36 12.36 -9.15
C ALA A 75 9.70 10.85 -9.31
N GLU A 76 9.98 10.43 -10.54
CA GLU A 76 10.19 9.01 -10.84
C GLU A 76 11.35 8.37 -10.06
N HIS A 77 12.44 9.11 -9.84
CA HIS A 77 13.60 8.58 -9.12
C HIS A 77 13.35 8.36 -7.62
N GLU A 78 12.32 8.99 -7.05
CA GLU A 78 11.99 8.88 -5.62
C GLU A 78 11.54 7.47 -5.22
N TYR A 79 11.04 6.65 -6.17
CA TYR A 79 10.62 5.27 -5.88
C TYR A 79 11.76 4.43 -5.28
N ALA A 80 13.03 4.75 -5.59
CA ALA A 80 14.18 4.06 -5.04
C ALA A 80 14.29 4.17 -3.51
N LYS A 81 13.71 5.21 -2.90
CA LYS A 81 13.61 5.32 -1.44
C LYS A 81 12.74 4.22 -0.83
N LEU A 82 11.75 3.72 -1.58
CA LEU A 82 10.85 2.66 -1.12
C LEU A 82 11.45 1.27 -1.20
N ILE A 83 12.19 0.96 -2.27
CA ILE A 83 12.74 -0.37 -2.54
C ILE A 83 14.27 -0.46 -2.35
N GLY A 84 14.96 0.65 -2.20
CA GLY A 84 16.43 0.75 -2.13
C GLY A 84 17.06 1.12 -3.46
N ALA A 85 18.21 1.79 -3.38
CA ALA A 85 18.99 2.14 -4.55
C ALA A 85 19.70 0.90 -5.14
N PRO A 86 19.90 0.86 -6.46
CA PRO A 86 20.71 -0.18 -7.09
C PRO A 86 22.18 -0.14 -6.64
N SER A 87 22.89 -1.24 -6.82
CA SER A 87 24.32 -1.32 -6.52
C SER A 87 25.11 -0.23 -7.27
N GLY A 88 26.02 0.43 -6.55
CA GLY A 88 26.83 1.53 -7.07
C GLY A 88 26.20 2.92 -6.91
N TYR A 89 24.99 3.03 -6.42
CA TYR A 89 24.33 4.31 -6.15
C TYR A 89 24.35 4.66 -4.66
N VAL A 90 24.31 5.95 -4.35
CA VAL A 90 24.19 6.46 -2.98
C VAL A 90 22.91 5.91 -2.35
N GLY A 91 22.99 5.38 -1.14
CA GLY A 91 21.83 4.81 -0.44
C GLY A 91 21.66 3.30 -0.60
N PHE A 92 22.51 2.61 -1.39
CA PHE A 92 22.44 1.16 -1.58
C PHE A 92 22.49 0.37 -0.25
N GLU A 93 23.37 0.74 0.66
CA GLU A 93 23.55 0.02 1.94
C GLU A 93 22.33 0.18 2.88
N GLN A 94 21.64 1.32 2.82
CA GLN A 94 20.47 1.57 3.66
C GLN A 94 19.26 0.71 3.28
N GLY A 95 19.20 0.25 2.02
CA GLY A 95 18.02 -0.45 1.50
C GLY A 95 16.82 0.47 1.33
N GLY A 96 15.66 -0.12 1.07
CA GLY A 96 14.41 0.60 0.87
C GLY A 96 13.57 0.72 2.14
N MET A 97 12.94 1.86 2.35
CA MET A 97 12.11 2.09 3.54
C MET A 97 10.96 1.07 3.64
N LEU A 98 10.25 0.86 2.53
CA LEU A 98 9.12 -0.07 2.49
C LEU A 98 9.57 -1.53 2.58
N THR A 99 10.54 -1.93 1.78
CA THR A 99 11.03 -3.32 1.75
C THR A 99 11.67 -3.73 3.07
N ASN A 100 12.42 -2.84 3.71
CA ASN A 100 13.00 -3.09 5.03
C ASN A 100 11.91 -3.24 6.11
N ALA A 101 10.89 -2.37 6.10
CA ALA A 101 9.80 -2.42 7.07
C ALA A 101 9.03 -3.75 6.98
N ILE A 102 8.69 -4.20 5.77
CA ILE A 102 7.96 -5.46 5.56
C ILE A 102 8.82 -6.68 5.87
N SER A 103 10.12 -6.65 5.54
CA SER A 103 11.05 -7.74 5.90
C SER A 103 11.18 -7.89 7.42
N LYS A 104 11.16 -6.78 8.15
CA LYS A 104 11.20 -6.78 9.61
C LYS A 104 9.88 -7.23 10.24
N ASN A 105 8.76 -6.75 9.72
CA ASN A 105 7.41 -7.05 10.20
C ASN A 105 6.50 -7.42 9.02
N PRO A 106 6.43 -8.70 8.62
CA PRO A 106 5.59 -9.13 7.49
C PRO A 106 4.10 -8.80 7.67
N PHE A 107 3.58 -8.91 8.89
CA PHE A 107 2.22 -8.48 9.21
C PHE A 107 2.22 -6.97 9.52
N SER A 108 2.14 -6.18 8.48
CA SER A 108 2.09 -4.71 8.57
C SER A 108 0.89 -4.16 7.82
N ILE A 109 0.45 -2.98 8.24
CA ILE A 109 -0.51 -2.18 7.48
C ILE A 109 0.27 -1.07 6.77
N ILE A 110 0.13 -1.03 5.45
CA ILE A 110 0.77 -0.05 4.59
C ILE A 110 -0.29 0.94 4.14
N VAL A 111 -0.10 2.23 4.43
CA VAL A 111 -0.97 3.31 3.98
C VAL A 111 -0.27 4.11 2.90
N PHE A 112 -0.80 4.07 1.67
CA PHE A 112 -0.43 4.96 0.58
C PHE A 112 -1.41 6.13 0.56
N ASP A 113 -0.95 7.29 0.96
CA ASP A 113 -1.76 8.50 1.07
C ASP A 113 -1.65 9.34 -0.21
N GLU A 114 -2.80 9.78 -0.76
CA GLU A 114 -2.90 10.58 -1.98
C GLU A 114 -2.24 9.92 -3.21
N ILE A 115 -2.66 8.70 -3.54
CA ILE A 115 -2.05 7.88 -4.61
C ILE A 115 -2.00 8.58 -5.98
N GLU A 116 -2.92 9.52 -6.26
CA GLU A 116 -2.94 10.30 -7.50
C GLU A 116 -1.71 11.21 -7.67
N LYS A 117 -1.00 11.52 -6.57
CA LYS A 117 0.20 12.37 -6.61
C LYS A 117 1.49 11.59 -6.86
N ALA A 118 1.45 10.27 -6.76
CA ALA A 118 2.60 9.41 -6.95
C ALA A 118 3.07 9.40 -8.41
N SER A 119 4.38 9.22 -8.63
CA SER A 119 4.92 8.98 -9.96
C SER A 119 4.43 7.66 -10.55
N HIS A 120 4.55 7.51 -11.86
CA HIS A 120 4.19 6.26 -12.55
C HIS A 120 4.95 5.05 -11.99
N LYS A 121 6.21 5.22 -11.64
CA LYS A 121 7.04 4.17 -11.02
C LYS A 121 6.48 3.67 -9.68
N VAL A 122 5.93 4.56 -8.86
CA VAL A 122 5.29 4.17 -7.60
C VAL A 122 3.95 3.46 -7.87
N HIS A 123 3.20 3.88 -8.89
CA HIS A 123 1.99 3.17 -9.31
C HIS A 123 2.31 1.75 -9.80
N GLU A 124 3.36 1.56 -10.61
CA GLU A 124 3.82 0.23 -11.04
C GLU A 124 4.21 -0.66 -9.85
N LEU A 125 4.92 -0.09 -8.88
CA LEU A 125 5.32 -0.77 -7.64
C LEU A 125 4.08 -1.19 -6.82
N LEU A 126 3.12 -0.29 -6.66
CA LEU A 126 1.86 -0.60 -5.98
C LEU A 126 1.10 -1.72 -6.68
N LEU A 127 1.00 -1.67 -8.02
CA LEU A 127 0.39 -2.71 -8.81
C LEU A 127 1.07 -4.07 -8.58
N GLN A 128 2.39 -4.10 -8.58
CA GLN A 128 3.16 -5.32 -8.34
C GLN A 128 2.87 -5.91 -6.95
N ILE A 129 2.77 -5.07 -5.91
CA ILE A 129 2.35 -5.51 -4.58
C ILE A 129 0.96 -6.16 -4.62
N LEU A 130 0.00 -5.51 -5.30
CA LEU A 130 -1.40 -5.94 -5.30
C LEU A 130 -1.64 -7.22 -6.13
N GLU A 131 -0.90 -7.41 -7.22
CA GLU A 131 -1.09 -8.53 -8.14
C GLU A 131 -0.14 -9.69 -7.86
N GLU A 132 1.14 -9.42 -7.64
CA GLU A 132 2.16 -10.44 -7.42
C GLU A 132 2.48 -10.68 -5.93
N GLY A 133 2.04 -9.79 -5.04
CA GLY A 133 2.27 -9.89 -3.60
C GLY A 133 3.74 -9.83 -3.19
N ARG A 134 4.61 -9.28 -4.04
CA ARG A 134 6.06 -9.24 -3.80
C ARG A 134 6.72 -8.06 -4.51
N LEU A 135 7.87 -7.65 -4.00
CA LEU A 135 8.79 -6.72 -4.65
C LEU A 135 10.20 -7.27 -4.62
N THR A 136 11.02 -6.86 -5.58
CA THR A 136 12.47 -7.05 -5.52
C THR A 136 13.11 -5.76 -5.03
N ASP A 137 13.92 -5.84 -3.97
CA ASP A 137 14.64 -4.68 -3.43
C ASP A 137 15.87 -4.31 -4.29
N GLY A 138 16.51 -3.19 -3.97
CA GLY A 138 17.72 -2.73 -4.68
C GLY A 138 18.92 -3.67 -4.58
N LYS A 139 18.90 -4.61 -3.64
CA LYS A 139 19.93 -5.65 -3.42
C LYS A 139 19.60 -6.96 -4.16
N GLY A 140 18.46 -7.04 -4.83
CA GLY A 140 18.00 -8.23 -5.55
C GLY A 140 17.24 -9.25 -4.69
N ASN A 141 16.91 -8.91 -3.43
CA ASN A 141 16.12 -9.81 -2.58
C ASN A 141 14.63 -9.66 -2.87
N THR A 142 13.91 -10.77 -2.85
CA THR A 142 12.46 -10.76 -2.95
C THR A 142 11.83 -10.57 -1.58
N VAL A 143 10.94 -9.57 -1.46
CA VAL A 143 10.19 -9.25 -0.24
C VAL A 143 8.73 -9.59 -0.48
N SER A 144 8.14 -10.43 0.37
CA SER A 144 6.73 -10.84 0.27
C SER A 144 5.82 -9.91 1.06
N PHE A 145 4.69 -9.57 0.46
CA PHE A 145 3.61 -8.74 1.03
C PHE A 145 2.34 -9.54 1.32
N ASN A 146 2.41 -10.86 1.25
CA ASN A 146 1.24 -11.73 1.38
C ASN A 146 0.59 -11.70 2.78
N GLU A 147 1.29 -11.22 3.80
CA GLU A 147 0.76 -11.01 5.15
C GLU A 147 0.46 -9.54 5.46
N ALA A 148 0.65 -8.65 4.50
CA ALA A 148 0.39 -7.22 4.66
C ALA A 148 -1.06 -6.86 4.31
N ILE A 149 -1.53 -5.73 4.85
CA ILE A 149 -2.76 -5.06 4.45
C ILE A 149 -2.38 -3.75 3.78
N VAL A 150 -2.94 -3.47 2.62
CA VAL A 150 -2.69 -2.24 1.87
C VAL A 150 -3.91 -1.34 1.92
N ILE A 151 -3.72 -0.13 2.40
CA ILE A 151 -4.74 0.92 2.42
C ILE A 151 -4.26 2.05 1.52
N MET A 152 -5.12 2.50 0.63
CA MET A 152 -4.85 3.62 -0.28
C MET A 152 -5.85 4.72 -0.03
N THR A 153 -5.42 5.97 -0.10
CA THR A 153 -6.32 7.12 -0.10
C THR A 153 -6.18 7.90 -1.41
N SER A 154 -7.24 8.52 -1.85
CA SER A 154 -7.24 9.41 -3.00
C SER A 154 -8.25 10.54 -2.83
N ASN A 155 -7.88 11.73 -3.31
CA ASN A 155 -8.75 12.92 -3.36
C ASN A 155 -9.51 13.04 -4.69
N VAL A 156 -9.18 12.21 -5.68
CA VAL A 156 -9.87 12.18 -6.97
C VAL A 156 -11.07 11.25 -6.93
N GLY A 157 -12.04 11.48 -7.82
CA GLY A 157 -13.23 10.66 -7.91
C GLY A 157 -12.96 9.25 -8.43
N VAL A 158 -13.93 8.35 -8.26
CA VAL A 158 -13.80 6.92 -8.65
C VAL A 158 -13.48 6.78 -10.14
N ASN A 159 -14.06 7.62 -11.02
CA ASN A 159 -13.80 7.58 -12.46
C ASN A 159 -12.36 7.94 -12.84
N GLU A 160 -11.76 8.88 -12.12
CA GLU A 160 -10.36 9.28 -12.32
C GLU A 160 -9.39 8.23 -11.80
N ILE A 161 -9.75 7.56 -10.70
CA ILE A 161 -9.00 6.40 -10.19
C ILE A 161 -9.06 5.25 -11.19
N ASP A 162 -10.21 5.01 -11.80
CA ASP A 162 -10.35 4.01 -12.86
C ASP A 162 -9.46 4.33 -14.08
N ALA A 163 -9.32 5.62 -14.41
CA ALA A 163 -8.40 6.04 -15.46
C ALA A 163 -6.93 5.78 -15.08
N ILE A 164 -6.54 6.07 -13.85
CA ILE A 164 -5.19 5.79 -13.32
C ILE A 164 -4.94 4.27 -13.32
N THR A 165 -5.87 3.48 -12.79
CA THR A 165 -5.72 2.02 -12.73
C THR A 165 -5.69 1.38 -14.13
N LYS A 166 -6.49 1.87 -15.08
CA LYS A 166 -6.44 1.42 -16.47
C LYS A 166 -5.15 1.81 -17.19
N SER A 167 -4.62 2.99 -16.92
CA SER A 167 -3.33 3.43 -17.49
C SER A 167 -2.16 2.59 -16.99
N ILE A 168 -2.30 1.92 -15.85
CA ILE A 168 -1.29 1.05 -15.23
C ILE A 168 -1.49 -0.42 -15.64
N GLY A 169 -2.55 -0.76 -16.39
CA GLY A 169 -2.79 -2.13 -16.87
C GLY A 169 -3.85 -2.93 -16.09
N PHE A 170 -4.65 -2.27 -15.26
CA PHE A 170 -5.88 -2.84 -14.72
C PHE A 170 -7.00 -2.74 -15.77
N GLY A 171 -7.07 -3.69 -16.67
CA GLY A 171 -8.17 -3.90 -17.60
C GLY A 171 -9.11 -5.02 -17.13
#